data_0af3452cf6d13facb2972b9d5d334981
#
_entry.id   0af3452cf6d13facb2972b9d5d334981
#
_cell.length_a   1.000
_cell.length_b   1.000
_cell.length_c   1.000
_cell.angle_alpha   90.00
_cell.angle_beta   90.00
_cell.angle_gamma   90.00
#
_symmetry.space_group_name_H-M   'P 1'
#
loop_
_entity.id
_entity.type
_entity.pdbx_description
1 polymer ?
#
loop_
_entity_poly.entity_id
_entity_poly.type
_entity_poly.pdbx_seq_one_letter_code
_entity_poly.pdbx_strand_id
1 'polypeptide(L)'
;MKTVDLVQGLPKVEEILEARKIKNSCLLSPAEGQLYIRSSLVEIVSENGIVISIPLAAKEKVKLTNGDFVNVASPLTDGQISPHEMLNTLFEYYRKNMDVDLACKLSFKYLQLFLVNEVQRTYLAQGVQIADKHIEVIVKQMTSKVRVEESGDTTLLPGEILSLYQAEVITKTARSVNDKPPIYIPILLGLTKASLNSDSFISAASFQETTRVLTEAAIEGKKDWLNGLKENVIIGRLIPAGTGFNCYEHLKKVRSFNLEREKVPNTNLQIVKENILSFLENSK
;
A
#
# COMPACT_ATOMS: atom_id res chain seq x y z
N MET A 1 28.15 27.12 1.48
CA MET A 1 26.79 26.94 0.93
C MET A 1 26.35 25.48 0.77
N LYS A 2 27.22 24.56 0.33
CA LYS A 2 26.84 23.15 0.09
C LYS A 2 26.52 22.30 1.33
N THR A 3 27.00 22.60 2.51
CA THR A 3 26.81 21.79 3.72
C THR A 3 25.44 21.99 4.40
N VAL A 4 24.87 23.18 4.30
CA VAL A 4 23.56 23.49 4.91
C VAL A 4 22.42 22.80 4.11
N ASP A 5 22.52 22.74 2.78
CA ASP A 5 21.53 22.11 1.92
C ASP A 5 21.51 20.57 2.07
N LEU A 6 22.68 19.96 2.33
CA LEU A 6 22.79 18.52 2.61
C LEU A 6 22.06 18.12 3.91
N VAL A 7 22.17 18.94 4.94
CA VAL A 7 21.50 18.69 6.24
C VAL A 7 19.98 18.88 6.12
N GLN A 8 19.50 19.75 5.24
CA GLN A 8 18.06 19.95 5.04
C GLN A 8 17.41 18.85 4.15
N GLY A 9 18.15 18.24 3.25
CA GLY A 9 17.62 17.20 2.36
C GLY A 9 17.38 15.85 3.04
N LEU A 10 18.28 15.40 3.92
CA LEU A 10 18.13 14.15 4.65
C LEU A 10 16.88 14.10 5.55
N PRO A 11 16.56 15.12 6.36
CA PRO A 11 15.32 15.17 7.13
C PRO A 11 14.06 15.12 6.26
N LYS A 12 14.09 15.71 5.06
CA LYS A 12 12.97 15.65 4.12
C LYS A 12 12.75 14.24 3.57
N VAL A 13 13.82 13.51 3.26
CA VAL A 13 13.73 12.11 2.85
C VAL A 13 13.19 11.25 3.98
N GLU A 14 13.65 11.46 5.22
CA GLU A 14 13.12 10.78 6.40
C GLU A 14 11.63 11.06 6.59
N GLU A 15 11.19 12.30 6.45
CA GLU A 15 9.78 12.69 6.55
C GLU A 15 8.90 11.97 5.51
N ILE A 16 9.39 11.87 4.26
CA ILE A 16 8.71 11.17 3.18
C ILE A 16 8.62 9.65 3.46
N LEU A 17 9.74 9.04 3.87
CA LEU A 17 9.80 7.59 4.13
C LEU A 17 9.03 7.17 5.39
N GLU A 18 8.98 8.03 6.42
CA GLU A 18 8.13 7.80 7.60
C GLU A 18 6.66 8.15 7.36
N ALA A 19 6.32 8.67 6.19
CA ALA A 19 4.96 9.08 5.82
C ALA A 19 4.33 9.97 6.91
N ARG A 20 5.09 10.95 7.44
CA ARG A 20 4.61 11.85 8.50
C ARG A 20 3.47 12.72 7.96
N LYS A 21 2.47 12.96 8.79
CA LYS A 21 1.38 13.89 8.44
C LYS A 21 1.90 15.31 8.38
N ILE A 22 1.69 15.96 7.26
CA ILE A 22 2.09 17.35 7.01
C ILE A 22 1.03 18.27 7.60
N LYS A 23 1.44 19.26 8.39
CA LYS A 23 0.51 20.20 9.05
C LYS A 23 -0.14 21.19 8.07
N ASN A 24 0.58 21.57 7.02
CA ASN A 24 0.12 22.51 5.98
C ASN A 24 0.13 21.76 4.62
N SER A 25 -0.77 20.81 4.45
CA SER A 25 -0.94 20.11 3.19
C SER A 25 -1.62 21.03 2.17
N CYS A 26 -1.22 20.90 0.89
CA CYS A 26 -1.93 21.54 -0.20
C CYS A 26 -3.29 20.85 -0.42
N LEU A 27 -4.24 21.61 -0.89
CA LEU A 27 -5.53 21.07 -1.35
C LEU A 27 -5.31 20.30 -2.65
N LEU A 28 -5.85 19.08 -2.72
CA LEU A 28 -5.74 18.22 -3.91
C LEU A 28 -7.06 18.20 -4.69
N SER A 29 -6.96 18.05 -6.01
CA SER A 29 -8.12 17.91 -6.87
C SER A 29 -8.79 16.54 -6.68
N PRO A 30 -10.09 16.46 -6.36
CA PRO A 30 -10.83 15.20 -6.21
C PRO A 30 -11.27 14.58 -7.55
N ALA A 31 -11.18 15.32 -8.66
CA ALA A 31 -11.55 14.86 -9.98
C ALA A 31 -10.70 15.54 -11.06
N GLU A 32 -10.77 15.01 -12.26
CA GLU A 32 -10.20 15.64 -13.45
C GLU A 32 -11.22 16.59 -14.09
N GLY A 33 -10.74 17.71 -14.61
CA GLY A 33 -11.61 18.69 -15.24
C GLY A 33 -10.99 20.07 -15.36
N GLN A 34 -11.79 21.03 -15.80
CA GLN A 34 -11.40 22.43 -15.90
C GLN A 34 -11.66 23.16 -14.58
N LEU A 35 -10.68 23.97 -14.18
CA LEU A 35 -10.70 24.70 -12.93
C LEU A 35 -11.32 26.09 -13.12
N TYR A 36 -12.26 26.47 -12.23
CA TYR A 36 -12.82 27.80 -12.12
C TYR A 36 -12.66 28.32 -10.69
N ILE A 37 -11.98 29.45 -10.55
CA ILE A 37 -11.70 30.07 -9.26
C ILE A 37 -12.73 31.16 -8.99
N ARG A 38 -13.50 31.01 -7.93
CA ARG A 38 -14.34 32.07 -7.35
C ARG A 38 -13.71 32.57 -6.06
N SER A 39 -14.09 33.73 -5.58
CA SER A 39 -13.45 34.43 -4.44
C SER A 39 -13.24 33.56 -3.18
N SER A 40 -14.06 32.53 -2.92
CA SER A 40 -13.97 31.65 -1.75
C SER A 40 -14.11 30.17 -2.06
N LEU A 41 -14.27 29.81 -3.36
CA LEU A 41 -14.55 28.45 -3.80
C LEU A 41 -13.74 28.16 -5.06
N VAL A 42 -13.24 26.94 -5.14
CA VAL A 42 -12.69 26.38 -6.38
C VAL A 42 -13.69 25.38 -6.92
N GLU A 43 -14.14 25.58 -8.14
CA GLU A 43 -15.05 24.69 -8.86
C GLU A 43 -14.26 23.92 -9.92
N ILE A 44 -14.42 22.61 -9.93
CA ILE A 44 -13.85 21.74 -10.95
C ILE A 44 -14.99 21.18 -11.76
N VAL A 45 -15.00 21.47 -13.04
CA VAL A 45 -16.01 20.99 -13.99
C VAL A 45 -15.42 19.83 -14.75
N SER A 46 -15.90 18.61 -14.46
CA SER A 46 -15.50 17.40 -15.17
C SER A 46 -16.08 17.39 -16.60
N GLU A 47 -15.48 16.64 -17.51
CA GLU A 47 -15.99 16.43 -18.87
C GLU A 47 -17.44 15.93 -18.91
N ASN A 48 -17.87 15.21 -17.88
CA ASN A 48 -19.24 14.73 -17.70
C ASN A 48 -20.22 15.81 -17.19
N GLY A 49 -19.80 17.07 -17.06
CA GLY A 49 -20.62 18.17 -16.56
C GLY A 49 -20.85 18.16 -15.04
N ILE A 50 -20.18 17.29 -14.29
CA ILE A 50 -20.25 17.27 -12.83
C ILE A 50 -19.39 18.40 -12.29
N VAL A 51 -20.00 19.28 -11.47
CA VAL A 51 -19.29 20.39 -10.81
C VAL A 51 -19.02 20.00 -9.36
N ILE A 52 -17.75 19.99 -8.99
CA ILE A 52 -17.31 19.75 -7.61
C ILE A 52 -16.80 21.08 -7.05
N SER A 53 -17.45 21.59 -6.01
CA SER A 53 -17.08 22.85 -5.35
C SER A 53 -16.30 22.56 -4.08
N ILE A 54 -15.11 23.14 -3.96
CA ILE A 54 -14.22 22.98 -2.81
C ILE A 54 -14.03 24.33 -2.13
N PRO A 55 -14.34 24.46 -0.83
CA PRO A 55 -14.12 25.71 -0.10
C PRO A 55 -12.62 25.95 0.10
N LEU A 56 -12.18 27.18 -0.16
CA LEU A 56 -10.82 27.65 0.12
C LEU A 56 -10.75 28.27 1.51
N ALA A 57 -9.76 27.90 2.29
CA ALA A 57 -9.46 28.60 3.53
C ALA A 57 -8.86 30.00 3.24
N ALA A 58 -9.14 30.97 4.11
CA ALA A 58 -8.78 32.39 3.91
C ALA A 58 -7.27 32.66 3.70
N LYS A 59 -6.40 31.68 3.97
CA LYS A 59 -4.93 31.78 3.84
C LYS A 59 -4.37 31.00 2.65
N GLU A 60 -5.19 30.21 1.95
CA GLU A 60 -4.75 29.38 0.83
C GLU A 60 -4.71 30.19 -0.45
N LYS A 61 -3.57 30.13 -1.13
CA LYS A 61 -3.40 30.75 -2.45
C LYS A 61 -3.46 29.67 -3.51
N VAL A 62 -4.35 29.85 -4.48
CA VAL A 62 -4.43 28.96 -5.63
C VAL A 62 -3.25 29.21 -6.56
N LYS A 63 -2.58 28.14 -6.98
CA LYS A 63 -1.40 28.17 -7.85
C LYS A 63 -1.76 28.22 -9.34
N LEU A 64 -2.94 27.76 -9.69
CA LEU A 64 -3.42 27.59 -11.05
C LEU A 64 -4.25 28.79 -11.52
N THR A 65 -4.42 28.94 -12.83
CA THR A 65 -5.24 29.97 -13.45
C THR A 65 -6.61 29.43 -13.84
N ASN A 66 -7.59 30.36 -13.99
CA ASN A 66 -8.92 29.97 -14.46
C ASN A 66 -8.87 29.34 -15.86
N GLY A 67 -9.51 28.19 -16.01
CA GLY A 67 -9.57 27.46 -17.27
C GLY A 67 -8.49 26.40 -17.43
N ASP A 68 -7.52 26.29 -16.49
CA ASP A 68 -6.51 25.23 -16.54
C ASP A 68 -7.16 23.87 -16.36
N PHE A 69 -6.67 22.89 -17.12
CA PHE A 69 -7.08 21.49 -16.93
C PHE A 69 -6.27 20.85 -15.78
N VAL A 70 -6.99 20.23 -14.86
CA VAL A 70 -6.43 19.62 -13.65
C VAL A 70 -6.70 18.13 -13.66
N ASN A 71 -5.65 17.34 -13.41
CA ASN A 71 -5.78 15.90 -13.21
C ASN A 71 -6.15 15.58 -11.75
N VAL A 72 -6.65 14.36 -11.52
CA VAL A 72 -6.93 13.87 -10.16
C VAL A 72 -5.67 13.93 -9.29
N ALA A 73 -5.85 14.32 -8.02
CA ALA A 73 -4.79 14.48 -7.02
C ALA A 73 -3.69 15.50 -7.39
N SER A 74 -3.93 16.40 -8.36
CA SER A 74 -3.05 17.54 -8.64
C SER A 74 -3.16 18.59 -7.53
N PRO A 75 -2.06 19.25 -7.12
CA PRO A 75 -2.08 20.29 -6.11
C PRO A 75 -2.75 21.57 -6.66
N LEU A 76 -3.79 22.03 -5.98
CA LEU A 76 -4.54 23.26 -6.31
C LEU A 76 -3.97 24.48 -5.62
N THR A 77 -3.44 24.32 -4.39
CA THR A 77 -2.90 25.40 -3.57
C THR A 77 -1.41 25.26 -3.33
N ASP A 78 -0.79 26.34 -2.87
CA ASP A 78 0.60 26.30 -2.42
C ASP A 78 0.71 25.46 -1.14
N GLY A 79 1.68 24.57 -1.09
CA GLY A 79 1.95 23.70 0.06
C GLY A 79 2.63 22.40 -0.35
N GLN A 80 2.90 21.56 0.64
CA GLN A 80 3.46 20.25 0.40
C GLN A 80 2.31 19.25 0.17
N ILE A 81 2.50 18.32 -0.77
CA ILE A 81 1.53 17.27 -1.04
C ILE A 81 1.59 16.23 0.10
N SER A 82 0.46 15.99 0.75
CA SER A 82 0.32 14.92 1.72
C SER A 82 0.13 13.57 0.99
N PRO A 83 1.06 12.60 1.14
CA PRO A 83 0.93 11.31 0.49
C PRO A 83 -0.33 10.52 0.91
N HIS A 84 -0.76 10.70 2.17
CA HIS A 84 -1.98 10.07 2.69
C HIS A 84 -3.24 10.62 2.02
N GLU A 85 -3.35 11.96 1.89
CA GLU A 85 -4.49 12.60 1.25
C GLU A 85 -4.52 12.27 -0.24
N MET A 86 -3.35 12.26 -0.89
CA MET A 86 -3.21 11.85 -2.28
C MET A 86 -3.72 10.43 -2.50
N LEU A 87 -3.34 9.48 -1.63
CA LEU A 87 -3.81 8.09 -1.72
C LEU A 87 -5.33 8.00 -1.58
N ASN A 88 -5.90 8.69 -0.58
CA ASN A 88 -7.35 8.68 -0.35
C ASN A 88 -8.11 9.30 -1.52
N THR A 89 -7.66 10.45 -2.02
CA THR A 89 -8.30 11.13 -3.16
C THR A 89 -8.29 10.27 -4.43
N LEU A 90 -7.15 9.65 -4.74
CA LEU A 90 -7.03 8.73 -5.87
C LEU A 90 -7.93 7.51 -5.69
N PHE A 91 -7.95 6.93 -4.50
CA PHE A 91 -8.77 5.75 -4.23
C PHE A 91 -10.27 6.05 -4.34
N GLU A 92 -10.75 7.16 -3.78
CA GLU A 92 -12.14 7.57 -3.88
C GLU A 92 -12.57 7.83 -5.33
N TYR A 93 -11.69 8.42 -6.13
CA TYR A 93 -11.95 8.64 -7.56
C TYR A 93 -12.07 7.33 -8.32
N TYR A 94 -11.12 6.40 -8.15
CA TYR A 94 -11.14 5.11 -8.85
C TYR A 94 -12.26 4.18 -8.35
N ARG A 95 -12.57 4.21 -7.06
CA ARG A 95 -13.65 3.39 -6.46
C ARG A 95 -15.02 3.68 -7.09
N LYS A 96 -15.26 4.90 -7.56
CA LYS A 96 -16.53 5.27 -8.22
C LYS A 96 -16.69 4.60 -9.58
N ASN A 97 -15.59 4.33 -10.27
CA ASN A 97 -15.60 3.89 -11.66
C ASN A 97 -15.15 2.44 -11.86
N MET A 98 -14.54 1.81 -10.86
CA MET A 98 -13.90 0.50 -10.96
C MET A 98 -14.10 -0.34 -9.71
N ASP A 99 -13.76 -1.64 -9.82
CA ASP A 99 -13.70 -2.56 -8.68
C ASP A 99 -12.67 -2.11 -7.63
N VAL A 100 -12.95 -2.39 -6.36
CA VAL A 100 -12.08 -2.03 -5.22
C VAL A 100 -10.65 -2.54 -5.40
N ASP A 101 -10.48 -3.77 -5.92
CA ASP A 101 -9.15 -4.38 -6.16
C ASP A 101 -8.33 -3.58 -7.16
N LEU A 102 -8.95 -3.18 -8.28
CA LEU A 102 -8.30 -2.38 -9.32
C LEU A 102 -8.05 -0.94 -8.84
N ALA A 103 -9.01 -0.35 -8.14
CA ALA A 103 -8.88 0.98 -7.57
C ALA A 103 -7.70 1.07 -6.60
N CYS A 104 -7.52 0.09 -5.71
CA CYS A 104 -6.37 0.01 -4.81
C CYS A 104 -5.04 -0.09 -5.57
N LYS A 105 -4.95 -0.95 -6.58
CA LYS A 105 -3.72 -1.13 -7.37
C LYS A 105 -3.31 0.13 -8.12
N LEU A 106 -4.27 0.80 -8.76
CA LEU A 106 -4.01 2.04 -9.49
C LEU A 106 -3.60 3.16 -8.54
N SER A 107 -4.31 3.33 -7.43
CA SER A 107 -3.99 4.34 -6.41
C SER A 107 -2.57 4.14 -5.85
N PHE A 108 -2.20 2.89 -5.53
CA PHE A 108 -0.85 2.58 -5.09
C PHE A 108 0.20 2.86 -6.16
N LYS A 109 -0.07 2.51 -7.42
CA LYS A 109 0.87 2.75 -8.53
C LYS A 109 1.18 4.24 -8.70
N TYR A 110 0.17 5.09 -8.65
CA TYR A 110 0.35 6.54 -8.73
C TYR A 110 1.13 7.08 -7.53
N LEU A 111 0.77 6.64 -6.32
CA LEU A 111 1.47 7.05 -5.11
C LEU A 111 2.93 6.57 -5.11
N GLN A 112 3.20 5.35 -5.53
CA GLN A 112 4.56 4.81 -5.65
C GLN A 112 5.42 5.67 -6.58
N LEU A 113 4.90 6.01 -7.76
CA LEU A 113 5.59 6.87 -8.70
C LEU A 113 5.89 8.25 -8.09
N PHE A 114 4.91 8.84 -7.43
CA PHE A 114 5.07 10.12 -6.75
C PHE A 114 6.17 10.07 -5.68
N LEU A 115 6.14 9.06 -4.79
CA LEU A 115 7.12 8.92 -3.71
C LEU A 115 8.55 8.72 -4.26
N VAL A 116 8.72 7.86 -5.27
CA VAL A 116 10.02 7.64 -5.91
C VAL A 116 10.56 8.93 -6.51
N ASN A 117 9.72 9.67 -7.24
CA ASN A 117 10.11 10.94 -7.85
C ASN A 117 10.49 12.01 -6.81
N GLU A 118 9.75 12.13 -5.70
CA GLU A 118 10.05 13.11 -4.64
C GLU A 118 11.36 12.79 -3.90
N VAL A 119 11.63 11.51 -3.63
CA VAL A 119 12.89 11.07 -3.03
C VAL A 119 14.05 11.31 -4.01
N GLN A 120 13.92 10.92 -5.27
CA GLN A 120 14.92 11.16 -6.31
C GLN A 120 15.21 12.66 -6.49
N ARG A 121 14.18 13.47 -6.56
CA ARG A 121 14.29 14.92 -6.68
C ARG A 121 15.09 15.53 -5.53
N THR A 122 14.88 15.02 -4.31
CA THR A 122 15.60 15.49 -3.12
C THR A 122 17.08 15.12 -3.19
N TYR A 123 17.42 13.89 -3.62
CA TYR A 123 18.81 13.47 -3.79
C TYR A 123 19.50 14.17 -4.96
N LEU A 124 18.82 14.33 -6.10
CA LEU A 124 19.36 15.06 -7.25
C LEU A 124 19.66 16.53 -6.94
N ALA A 125 18.82 17.18 -6.13
CA ALA A 125 19.07 18.54 -5.66
C ALA A 125 20.37 18.67 -4.85
N GLN A 126 20.86 17.56 -4.27
CA GLN A 126 22.12 17.48 -3.53
C GLN A 126 23.29 16.96 -4.38
N GLY A 127 23.04 16.68 -5.67
CA GLY A 127 24.04 16.15 -6.59
C GLY A 127 24.34 14.66 -6.42
N VAL A 128 23.47 13.92 -5.69
CA VAL A 128 23.60 12.49 -5.50
C VAL A 128 22.67 11.76 -6.45
N GLN A 129 23.19 10.81 -7.23
CA GLN A 129 22.42 9.95 -8.11
C GLN A 129 22.28 8.56 -7.49
N ILE A 130 21.03 8.13 -7.32
CA ILE A 130 20.69 6.81 -6.77
C ILE A 130 19.83 6.08 -7.81
N ALA A 131 20.07 4.79 -8.01
CA ALA A 131 19.22 3.98 -8.88
C ALA A 131 17.81 3.84 -8.29
N ASP A 132 16.77 4.05 -9.10
CA ASP A 132 15.36 4.04 -8.68
C ASP A 132 14.96 2.75 -7.98
N LYS A 133 15.51 1.62 -8.41
CA LYS A 133 15.22 0.28 -7.86
C LYS A 133 15.40 0.18 -6.35
N HIS A 134 16.36 0.89 -5.78
CA HIS A 134 16.60 0.88 -4.33
C HIS A 134 15.47 1.58 -3.56
N ILE A 135 14.95 2.66 -4.13
CA ILE A 135 13.83 3.43 -3.55
C ILE A 135 12.53 2.67 -3.78
N GLU A 136 12.32 2.12 -4.97
CA GLU A 136 11.13 1.35 -5.34
C GLU A 136 10.87 0.16 -4.39
N VAL A 137 11.93 -0.56 -3.97
CA VAL A 137 11.79 -1.69 -3.02
C VAL A 137 11.23 -1.22 -1.69
N ILE A 138 11.70 -0.06 -1.18
CA ILE A 138 11.23 0.52 0.08
C ILE A 138 9.77 0.98 -0.08
N VAL A 139 9.48 1.74 -1.12
CA VAL A 139 8.14 2.27 -1.39
C VAL A 139 7.12 1.16 -1.63
N LYS A 140 7.51 0.07 -2.29
CA LYS A 140 6.67 -1.13 -2.45
C LYS A 140 6.26 -1.71 -1.09
N GLN A 141 7.19 -1.79 -0.14
CA GLN A 141 6.87 -2.30 1.20
C GLN A 141 5.94 -1.37 1.98
N MET A 142 6.10 -0.04 1.82
CA MET A 142 5.23 0.97 2.44
C MET A 142 3.78 0.91 1.92
N THR A 143 3.59 0.48 0.67
CA THR A 143 2.30 0.43 -0.05
C THR A 143 1.78 -1.00 -0.24
N SER A 144 2.13 -1.93 0.63
CA SER A 144 1.78 -3.35 0.51
C SER A 144 0.54 -3.75 1.31
N LYS A 145 0.06 -2.91 2.22
CA LYS A 145 -1.02 -3.23 3.17
C LYS A 145 -2.29 -2.44 2.88
N VAL A 146 -3.42 -3.10 3.20
CA VAL A 146 -4.77 -2.52 3.14
C VAL A 146 -5.47 -2.72 4.47
N ARG A 147 -6.43 -1.87 4.78
CA ARG A 147 -7.24 -1.97 5.99
C ARG A 147 -8.68 -2.33 5.61
N VAL A 148 -9.23 -3.31 6.27
CA VAL A 148 -10.61 -3.72 6.09
C VAL A 148 -11.55 -2.63 6.64
N GLU A 149 -12.50 -2.17 5.84
CA GLU A 149 -13.55 -1.23 6.23
C GLU A 149 -14.81 -2.01 6.63
N GLU A 150 -15.26 -2.90 5.75
CA GLU A 150 -16.39 -3.78 5.98
C GLU A 150 -15.98 -5.23 5.73
N SER A 151 -16.34 -6.13 6.63
CA SER A 151 -15.98 -7.55 6.52
C SER A 151 -16.78 -8.31 5.45
N GLY A 152 -17.95 -7.80 5.05
CA GLY A 152 -18.89 -8.59 4.25
C GLY A 152 -19.26 -9.90 4.96
N ASP A 153 -19.36 -10.98 4.19
CA ASP A 153 -19.65 -12.34 4.70
C ASP A 153 -18.37 -13.14 5.02
N THR A 154 -17.23 -12.43 5.22
CA THR A 154 -15.95 -13.07 5.53
C THR A 154 -15.63 -13.07 7.02
N THR A 155 -14.65 -13.88 7.43
CA THR A 155 -14.18 -13.97 8.83
C THR A 155 -13.27 -12.81 9.26
N LEU A 156 -13.08 -11.80 8.40
CA LEU A 156 -12.23 -10.65 8.67
C LEU A 156 -12.88 -9.71 9.69
N LEU A 157 -12.04 -9.03 10.45
CA LEU A 157 -12.52 -8.02 11.40
C LEU A 157 -12.38 -6.61 10.77
N PRO A 158 -13.38 -5.71 10.97
CA PRO A 158 -13.25 -4.30 10.59
C PRO A 158 -12.05 -3.67 11.29
N GLY A 159 -11.23 -2.94 10.52
CA GLY A 159 -9.98 -2.34 11.02
C GLY A 159 -8.74 -3.22 10.93
N GLU A 160 -8.87 -4.50 10.59
CA GLU A 160 -7.75 -5.41 10.39
C GLU A 160 -6.86 -4.98 9.23
N ILE A 161 -5.54 -5.12 9.40
CA ILE A 161 -4.54 -4.78 8.38
C ILE A 161 -4.05 -6.07 7.72
N LEU A 162 -4.29 -6.17 6.42
CA LEU A 162 -3.91 -7.31 5.60
C LEU A 162 -2.93 -6.91 4.50
N SER A 163 -2.23 -7.88 3.92
CA SER A 163 -1.52 -7.63 2.66
C SER A 163 -2.52 -7.53 1.51
N LEU A 164 -2.23 -6.68 0.52
CA LEU A 164 -3.07 -6.54 -0.68
C LEU A 164 -3.33 -7.89 -1.35
N TYR A 165 -2.30 -8.74 -1.42
CA TYR A 165 -2.43 -10.08 -1.99
C TYR A 165 -3.42 -10.97 -1.24
N GLN A 166 -3.37 -10.97 0.11
CA GLN A 166 -4.33 -11.74 0.93
C GLN A 166 -5.76 -11.23 0.73
N ALA A 167 -5.95 -9.90 0.71
CA ALA A 167 -7.24 -9.30 0.46
C ALA A 167 -7.82 -9.70 -0.91
N GLU A 168 -7.00 -9.69 -1.97
CA GLU A 168 -7.41 -10.13 -3.31
C GLU A 168 -7.81 -11.60 -3.35
N VAL A 169 -7.05 -12.47 -2.70
CA VAL A 169 -7.38 -13.91 -2.63
C VAL A 169 -8.71 -14.11 -1.92
N ILE A 170 -8.93 -13.44 -0.79
CA ILE A 170 -10.19 -13.53 -0.05
C ILE A 170 -11.36 -12.99 -0.88
N THR A 171 -11.19 -11.85 -1.55
CA THR A 171 -12.22 -11.27 -2.43
C THR A 171 -12.58 -12.20 -3.57
N LYS A 172 -11.60 -12.84 -4.22
CA LYS A 172 -11.84 -13.80 -5.29
C LYS A 172 -12.57 -15.04 -4.78
N THR A 173 -12.19 -15.56 -3.62
CA THR A 173 -12.87 -16.72 -3.02
C THR A 173 -14.31 -16.38 -2.62
N ALA A 174 -14.56 -15.24 -1.99
CA ALA A 174 -15.91 -14.80 -1.65
C ALA A 174 -16.80 -14.66 -2.90
N ARG A 175 -16.29 -14.05 -3.96
CA ARG A 175 -17.01 -13.94 -5.25
C ARG A 175 -17.32 -15.31 -5.88
N SER A 176 -16.42 -16.30 -5.74
CA SER A 176 -16.66 -17.64 -6.29
C SER A 176 -17.76 -18.42 -5.55
N VAL A 177 -18.03 -18.08 -4.30
CA VAL A 177 -19.08 -18.69 -3.46
C VAL A 177 -20.39 -17.88 -3.51
N ASN A 178 -20.41 -16.74 -4.22
CA ASN A 178 -21.50 -15.74 -4.26
C ASN A 178 -21.76 -15.04 -2.91
N ASP A 179 -20.75 -14.97 -2.04
CA ASP A 179 -20.78 -14.22 -0.80
C ASP A 179 -20.40 -12.76 -1.06
N LYS A 180 -20.80 -11.85 -0.16
CA LYS A 180 -20.41 -10.45 -0.24
C LYS A 180 -18.90 -10.30 0.04
N PRO A 181 -18.12 -9.76 -0.92
CA PRO A 181 -16.71 -9.57 -0.73
C PRO A 181 -16.44 -8.49 0.34
N PRO A 182 -15.30 -8.54 1.03
CA PRO A 182 -14.91 -7.49 1.97
C PRO A 182 -14.60 -6.18 1.22
N ILE A 183 -14.91 -5.05 1.85
CA ILE A 183 -14.51 -3.73 1.37
C ILE A 183 -13.29 -3.29 2.16
N TYR A 184 -12.24 -2.89 1.47
CA TYR A 184 -11.00 -2.45 2.07
C TYR A 184 -10.47 -1.18 1.41
N ILE A 185 -9.69 -0.43 2.17
CA ILE A 185 -9.06 0.83 1.75
C ILE A 185 -7.54 0.67 1.76
N PRO A 186 -6.83 1.26 0.79
CA PRO A 186 -5.39 1.25 0.76
C PRO A 186 -4.85 2.13 1.89
N ILE A 187 -3.79 1.68 2.56
CA ILE A 187 -3.09 2.46 3.58
C ILE A 187 -1.63 2.63 3.22
N LEU A 188 -1.11 3.83 3.49
CA LEU A 188 0.32 4.10 3.43
C LEU A 188 0.91 3.94 4.82
N LEU A 189 1.86 3.04 4.95
CA LEU A 189 2.61 2.84 6.20
C LEU A 189 4.00 3.51 6.08
N GLY A 190 4.39 4.24 7.11
CA GLY A 190 5.77 4.69 7.24
C GLY A 190 6.72 3.48 7.40
N LEU A 191 7.98 3.66 7.07
CA LEU A 191 9.00 2.61 7.05
C LEU A 191 9.06 1.82 8.36
N THR A 192 9.06 2.51 9.50
CA THR A 192 9.07 1.88 10.83
C THR A 192 7.83 1.03 11.07
N LYS A 193 6.64 1.55 10.76
CA LYS A 193 5.38 0.82 10.92
C LYS A 193 5.28 -0.36 9.95
N ALA A 194 5.74 -0.19 8.70
CA ALA A 194 5.76 -1.26 7.70
C ALA A 194 6.66 -2.42 8.13
N SER A 195 7.80 -2.12 8.78
CA SER A 195 8.73 -3.13 9.30
C SER A 195 8.16 -3.91 10.49
N LEU A 196 7.42 -3.25 11.38
CA LEU A 196 6.76 -3.89 12.52
C LEU A 196 5.54 -4.72 12.11
N ASN A 197 4.81 -4.30 11.07
CA ASN A 197 3.65 -5.02 10.53
C ASN A 197 4.04 -6.03 9.43
N SER A 198 5.27 -6.56 9.46
CA SER A 198 5.68 -7.62 8.55
C SER A 198 4.96 -8.94 8.86
N ASP A 199 4.84 -9.81 7.86
CA ASP A 199 4.18 -11.12 8.03
C ASP A 199 4.98 -12.07 8.94
N SER A 200 6.30 -11.81 9.12
CA SER A 200 7.18 -12.54 10.02
C SER A 200 7.35 -11.78 11.33
N PHE A 201 6.90 -12.38 12.43
CA PHE A 201 7.11 -11.83 13.77
C PHE A 201 8.57 -11.88 14.21
N ILE A 202 9.37 -12.84 13.72
CA ILE A 202 10.80 -12.94 14.00
C ILE A 202 11.53 -11.73 13.40
N SER A 203 11.19 -11.37 12.16
CA SER A 203 11.75 -10.21 11.48
C SER A 203 11.37 -8.91 12.19
N ALA A 204 10.11 -8.76 12.58
CA ALA A 204 9.63 -7.60 13.33
C ALA A 204 10.31 -7.47 14.70
N ALA A 205 10.38 -8.56 15.48
CA ALA A 205 11.01 -8.58 16.80
C ALA A 205 12.50 -8.23 16.76
N SER A 206 13.20 -8.58 15.68
CA SER A 206 14.62 -8.24 15.54
C SER A 206 14.88 -6.79 15.11
N PHE A 207 13.84 -6.02 14.81
CA PHE A 207 13.95 -4.62 14.42
C PHE A 207 13.80 -3.67 15.62
N GLN A 208 12.65 -3.68 16.26
CA GLN A 208 12.32 -2.85 17.43
C GLN A 208 11.25 -3.53 18.29
N GLU A 209 11.09 -3.09 19.53
CA GLU A 209 10.03 -3.52 20.46
C GLU A 209 9.97 -5.05 20.64
N THR A 210 11.11 -5.72 20.77
CA THR A 210 11.25 -7.18 20.79
C THR A 210 10.27 -7.87 21.75
N THR A 211 10.17 -7.39 22.98
CA THR A 211 9.32 -7.99 24.02
C THR A 211 7.85 -7.87 23.65
N ARG A 212 7.40 -6.72 23.15
CA ARG A 212 6.02 -6.48 22.74
C ARG A 212 5.62 -7.37 21.59
N VAL A 213 6.42 -7.39 20.53
CA VAL A 213 6.14 -8.18 19.32
C VAL A 213 6.09 -9.67 19.63
N LEU A 214 7.03 -10.18 20.44
CA LEU A 214 7.05 -11.59 20.84
C LEU A 214 5.86 -11.95 21.74
N THR A 215 5.47 -11.06 22.66
CA THR A 215 4.30 -11.26 23.52
C THR A 215 3.00 -11.30 22.71
N GLU A 216 2.81 -10.35 21.79
CA GLU A 216 1.65 -10.31 20.90
C GLU A 216 1.58 -11.57 20.03
N ALA A 217 2.71 -11.97 19.42
CA ALA A 217 2.78 -13.17 18.60
C ALA A 217 2.50 -14.46 19.40
N ALA A 218 2.94 -14.53 20.67
CA ALA A 218 2.67 -15.66 21.55
C ALA A 218 1.19 -15.74 21.96
N ILE A 219 0.58 -14.60 22.27
CA ILE A 219 -0.86 -14.53 22.65
C ILE A 219 -1.74 -14.94 21.46
N GLU A 220 -1.41 -14.44 20.25
CA GLU A 220 -2.16 -14.77 19.03
C GLU A 220 -1.83 -16.17 18.47
N GLY A 221 -0.83 -16.84 18.97
CA GLY A 221 -0.37 -18.13 18.47
C GLY A 221 0.12 -18.05 17.00
N LYS A 222 0.74 -16.93 16.61
CA LYS A 222 1.23 -16.71 15.25
C LYS A 222 2.26 -17.76 14.85
N LYS A 223 2.16 -18.26 13.61
CA LYS A 223 3.14 -19.13 12.99
C LYS A 223 3.97 -18.35 11.98
N ASP A 224 5.29 -18.41 12.11
CA ASP A 224 6.21 -17.85 11.11
C ASP A 224 6.57 -18.91 10.08
N TRP A 225 6.33 -18.60 8.82
CA TRP A 225 6.56 -19.51 7.71
C TRP A 225 7.99 -19.48 7.17
N LEU A 226 8.86 -18.63 7.72
CA LEU A 226 10.26 -18.47 7.34
C LEU A 226 10.45 -18.25 5.82
N ASN A 227 9.61 -17.41 5.24
CA ASN A 227 9.66 -17.11 3.80
C ASN A 227 10.68 -16.04 3.43
N GLY A 228 11.06 -15.18 4.38
CA GLY A 228 12.01 -14.09 4.16
C GLY A 228 13.47 -14.48 4.39
N LEU A 229 14.37 -13.53 4.11
CA LEU A 229 15.81 -13.74 4.29
C LEU A 229 16.20 -13.67 5.77
N LYS A 230 15.71 -12.66 6.49
CA LYS A 230 16.12 -12.31 7.84
C LYS A 230 15.80 -13.41 8.85
N GLU A 231 14.60 -13.99 8.77
CA GLU A 231 14.15 -15.07 9.63
C GLU A 231 15.05 -16.31 9.51
N ASN A 232 15.40 -16.65 8.28
CA ASN A 232 16.23 -17.81 8.01
C ASN A 232 17.67 -17.61 8.48
N VAL A 233 18.21 -16.41 8.33
CA VAL A 233 19.53 -16.04 8.84
C VAL A 233 19.55 -16.12 10.36
N ILE A 234 18.52 -15.61 11.05
CA ILE A 234 18.46 -15.65 12.53
C ILE A 234 18.42 -17.09 13.05
N ILE A 235 17.66 -17.98 12.38
CA ILE A 235 17.54 -19.38 12.79
C ILE A 235 18.73 -20.23 12.31
N GLY A 236 19.59 -19.71 11.44
CA GLY A 236 20.75 -20.44 10.89
C GLY A 236 20.39 -21.40 9.76
N ARG A 237 19.28 -21.14 9.04
CA ARG A 237 18.90 -21.90 7.83
C ARG A 237 19.43 -21.25 6.57
N LEU A 238 19.46 -22.03 5.48
CA LEU A 238 19.76 -21.48 4.16
C LEU A 238 18.69 -20.45 3.78
N ILE A 239 19.13 -19.33 3.20
CA ILE A 239 18.23 -18.29 2.71
C ILE A 239 17.50 -18.78 1.44
N PRO A 240 16.27 -18.31 1.16
CA PRO A 240 15.52 -18.68 -0.05
C PRO A 240 16.03 -17.95 -1.30
N ALA A 241 17.35 -17.94 -1.49
CA ALA A 241 18.05 -17.32 -2.63
C ALA A 241 19.36 -18.07 -2.91
N GLY A 242 19.87 -17.97 -4.11
CA GLY A 242 21.10 -18.63 -4.55
C GLY A 242 20.99 -20.15 -4.39
N THR A 243 21.96 -20.77 -3.71
CA THR A 243 22.00 -22.23 -3.51
C THR A 243 20.84 -22.79 -2.67
N GLY A 244 20.21 -21.97 -1.82
CA GLY A 244 19.04 -22.35 -1.02
C GLY A 244 17.72 -22.33 -1.77
N PHE A 245 17.65 -21.74 -2.95
CA PHE A 245 16.40 -21.54 -3.71
C PHE A 245 15.69 -22.88 -4.03
N ASN A 246 16.42 -23.86 -4.53
CA ASN A 246 15.85 -25.18 -4.89
C ASN A 246 15.30 -25.93 -3.68
N CYS A 247 15.96 -25.83 -2.53
CA CYS A 247 15.47 -26.43 -1.28
C CYS A 247 14.14 -25.81 -0.84
N TYR A 248 13.99 -24.50 -1.03
CA TYR A 248 12.76 -23.77 -0.68
C TYR A 248 11.59 -24.08 -1.60
N GLU A 249 11.83 -24.25 -2.89
CA GLU A 249 10.79 -24.62 -3.85
C GLU A 249 10.21 -26.02 -3.53
N HIS A 250 11.11 -26.93 -3.16
CA HIS A 250 10.68 -28.28 -2.74
C HIS A 250 9.88 -28.24 -1.43
N LEU A 251 10.29 -27.44 -0.45
CA LEU A 251 9.58 -27.26 0.81
C LEU A 251 8.22 -26.57 0.63
N LYS A 252 8.09 -25.62 -0.29
CA LYS A 252 6.79 -25.01 -0.65
C LYS A 252 5.81 -26.02 -1.21
N LYS A 253 6.26 -26.89 -2.11
CA LYS A 253 5.45 -27.97 -2.67
C LYS A 253 5.00 -28.96 -1.61
N VAL A 254 5.87 -29.35 -0.68
CA VAL A 254 5.55 -30.25 0.44
C VAL A 254 4.59 -29.58 1.44
N ARG A 255 4.74 -28.27 1.69
CA ARG A 255 3.83 -27.52 2.58
C ARG A 255 2.43 -27.36 2.01
N SER A 256 2.29 -27.06 0.72
CA SER A 256 0.97 -27.00 0.08
C SER A 256 0.25 -28.35 0.22
N PHE A 257 0.97 -29.44 0.05
CA PHE A 257 0.43 -30.80 0.17
C PHE A 257 0.01 -31.15 1.62
N ASN A 258 0.73 -30.66 2.63
CA ASN A 258 0.39 -30.93 4.04
C ASN A 258 -0.72 -30.02 4.58
N LEU A 259 -0.81 -28.76 4.12
CA LEU A 259 -1.90 -27.85 4.44
C LEU A 259 -3.25 -28.37 3.90
N GLU A 260 -3.23 -29.10 2.78
CA GLU A 260 -4.40 -29.79 2.26
C GLU A 260 -4.86 -30.96 3.14
N ARG A 261 -3.95 -31.58 3.90
CA ARG A 261 -4.26 -32.70 4.81
C ARG A 261 -4.79 -32.23 6.19
N GLU A 262 -4.34 -31.09 6.70
CA GLU A 262 -4.71 -30.59 8.04
C GLU A 262 -6.04 -29.80 8.05
N LYS A 263 -6.58 -29.40 6.92
CA LYS A 263 -7.81 -28.58 6.82
C LYS A 263 -9.05 -29.37 6.38
N VAL A 264 -9.30 -30.55 6.92
CA VAL A 264 -10.52 -31.27 6.61
C VAL A 264 -11.28 -31.66 7.86
N PRO A 265 -12.43 -31.04 8.11
CA PRO A 265 -13.64 -31.79 8.27
C PRO A 265 -14.46 -31.72 6.98
N ASN A 266 -14.75 -32.93 6.50
CA ASN A 266 -15.58 -33.24 5.35
C ASN A 266 -16.80 -32.34 5.20
N THR A 267 -16.93 -31.55 4.14
CA THR A 267 -18.17 -31.48 3.35
C THR A 267 -18.08 -30.66 2.05
N ASN A 268 -17.09 -29.81 1.81
CA ASN A 268 -17.07 -28.98 0.58
C ASN A 268 -15.72 -28.99 -0.16
N LEU A 269 -14.92 -30.03 -0.01
CA LEU A 269 -13.53 -30.09 -0.49
C LEU A 269 -13.33 -30.36 -1.97
N GLN A 270 -14.31 -30.92 -2.67
CA GLN A 270 -14.16 -31.19 -4.11
C GLN A 270 -14.14 -29.89 -4.93
N ILE A 271 -15.00 -28.93 -4.59
CA ILE A 271 -15.13 -27.67 -5.34
C ILE A 271 -13.89 -26.78 -5.14
N VAL A 272 -13.30 -26.77 -3.94
CA VAL A 272 -12.09 -25.98 -3.67
C VAL A 272 -10.85 -26.57 -4.35
N LYS A 273 -10.76 -27.91 -4.46
CA LYS A 273 -9.66 -28.59 -5.17
C LYS A 273 -9.65 -28.30 -6.67
N GLU A 274 -10.82 -28.35 -7.31
CA GLU A 274 -10.94 -28.11 -8.75
C GLU A 274 -10.60 -26.65 -9.11
N ASN A 275 -10.99 -25.69 -8.28
CA ASN A 275 -10.70 -24.27 -8.50
C ASN A 275 -9.22 -23.91 -8.28
N ILE A 276 -8.52 -24.57 -7.36
CA ILE A 276 -7.08 -24.38 -7.16
C ILE A 276 -6.26 -25.01 -8.28
N LEU A 277 -6.67 -26.17 -8.77
CA LEU A 277 -6.00 -26.84 -9.89
C LEU A 277 -6.16 -26.07 -11.20
N SER A 278 -7.35 -25.57 -11.50
CA SER A 278 -7.60 -24.75 -12.70
C SER A 278 -6.82 -23.41 -12.67
N PHE A 279 -6.59 -22.86 -11.49
CA PHE A 279 -5.79 -21.62 -11.33
C PHE A 279 -4.28 -21.85 -11.56
N LEU A 280 -3.78 -23.03 -11.20
CA LEU A 280 -2.39 -23.42 -11.42
C LEU A 280 -2.09 -23.82 -12.88
N GLU A 281 -3.09 -24.30 -13.61
CA GLU A 281 -2.98 -24.64 -15.04
C GLU A 281 -3.03 -23.41 -15.96
N ASN A 282 -3.74 -22.36 -15.56
CA ASN A 282 -3.86 -21.11 -16.34
C ASN A 282 -2.74 -20.09 -16.10
N SER A 283 -1.73 -20.42 -15.29
CA SER A 283 -0.56 -19.56 -15.01
C SER A 283 0.75 -20.09 -15.61
N LYS A 284 0.65 -20.90 -16.67
CA LYS A 284 1.79 -21.28 -17.52
C LYS A 284 1.90 -20.42 -18.74
#